data_b469dd38a7969123d74c2cf83be7005c
#
_entry.id   b469dd38a7969123d74c2cf83be7005c
#
_cell.length_a   1.000
_cell.length_b   1.000
_cell.length_c   1.000
_cell.angle_alpha   90.00
_cell.angle_beta   90.00
_cell.angle_gamma   90.00
#
_symmetry.space_group_name_H-M   'P 1'
#
loop_
_entity.id
_entity.type
_entity.pdbx_description
1 polymer ?
#
loop_
_entity_poly.entity_id
_entity_poly.type
_entity_poly.pdbx_seq_one_letter_code
_entity_poly.pdbx_strand_id
1 'polypeptide(L)'
;CIRSIVNSYTSYPYKPRVQNPELNQFFDKLNDDISESVEGAFKNAVSFGLGFIAVLPTEVNGVIVPKPYSIDKIENVFYDPDSTDMNGADANEVLIVDYKSKEFIKHTYGEEIANKFTNGTDLALSTTCKLEKDKGAIFTYFKREGDFVTVYKFVADTMVEEPIQLQLKQIPVLPVYGEPIEVNDKRVFRGVVSQCKVIQDLTDMTASQLMERLAKSPKNIWLTTRRSVGKNADYYEKSD
;
A
#
# COMPACT_ATOMS: atom_id res chain seq x y z
N CYS A 1 -8.83 10.46 -11.66
CA CYS A 1 -9.80 9.37 -11.45
C CYS A 1 -9.82 8.91 -10.00
N ILE A 2 -8.76 8.27 -9.45
CA ILE A 2 -8.74 7.76 -8.06
C ILE A 2 -9.11 8.85 -7.05
N ARG A 3 -8.45 10.01 -7.10
CA ARG A 3 -8.73 11.14 -6.21
C ARG A 3 -10.18 11.61 -6.29
N SER A 4 -10.79 11.58 -7.47
CA SER A 4 -12.20 11.96 -7.66
C SER A 4 -13.15 10.98 -6.96
N ILE A 5 -12.88 9.67 -7.06
CA ILE A 5 -13.67 8.63 -6.40
C ILE A 5 -13.54 8.75 -4.88
N VAL A 6 -12.33 8.90 -4.37
CA VAL A 6 -12.07 9.06 -2.94
C VAL A 6 -12.74 10.31 -2.41
N ASN A 7 -12.58 11.47 -3.07
CA ASN A 7 -13.24 12.72 -2.66
C ASN A 7 -14.76 12.61 -2.69
N SER A 8 -15.33 11.89 -3.65
CA SER A 8 -16.79 11.66 -3.70
C SER A 8 -17.28 10.86 -2.50
N TYR A 9 -16.53 9.86 -2.06
CA TYR A 9 -16.82 9.08 -0.87
C TYR A 9 -16.68 9.92 0.41
N THR A 10 -15.59 10.66 0.55
CA THR A 10 -15.30 11.47 1.74
C THR A 10 -16.19 12.70 1.88
N SER A 11 -16.87 13.13 0.79
CA SER A 11 -17.86 14.21 0.85
C SER A 11 -19.07 13.87 1.73
N TYR A 12 -19.33 12.59 2.00
CA TYR A 12 -20.39 12.09 2.86
C TYR A 12 -19.83 11.21 3.97
N PRO A 13 -19.11 11.77 4.96
CA PRO A 13 -18.48 10.98 6.00
C PRO A 13 -19.54 10.23 6.81
N TYR A 14 -19.39 8.91 6.88
CA TYR A 14 -20.20 8.10 7.75
C TYR A 14 -19.75 8.31 9.20
N LYS A 15 -20.66 8.83 10.03
CA LYS A 15 -20.42 8.97 11.47
C LYS A 15 -21.11 7.81 12.20
N PRO A 16 -20.36 6.86 12.78
CA PRO A 16 -20.96 5.80 13.56
C PRO A 16 -21.69 6.39 14.76
N ARG A 17 -22.91 5.89 15.02
CA ARG A 17 -23.72 6.28 16.18
C ARG A 17 -24.23 5.04 16.88
N VAL A 18 -24.21 5.10 18.19
CA VAL A 18 -24.74 4.05 19.07
C VAL A 18 -25.92 4.60 19.88
N GLN A 19 -26.81 3.73 20.32
CA GLN A 19 -28.00 4.15 21.11
C GLN A 19 -27.64 4.75 22.48
N ASN A 20 -26.46 4.40 23.03
CA ASN A 20 -26.01 4.94 24.30
C ASN A 20 -25.33 6.31 24.12
N PRO A 21 -25.85 7.40 24.78
CA PRO A 21 -25.29 8.75 24.66
C PRO A 21 -23.82 8.89 25.10
N GLU A 22 -23.40 8.16 26.14
CA GLU A 22 -22.02 8.22 26.65
C GLU A 22 -21.03 7.63 25.63
N LEU A 23 -21.42 6.53 24.98
CA LEU A 23 -20.62 5.93 23.91
C LEU A 23 -20.57 6.85 22.67
N ASN A 24 -21.61 7.60 22.38
CA ASN A 24 -21.60 8.56 21.28
C ASN A 24 -20.58 9.67 21.51
N GLN A 25 -20.43 10.19 22.75
CA GLN A 25 -19.40 11.17 23.05
C GLN A 25 -17.98 10.61 22.86
N PHE A 26 -17.79 9.32 23.14
CA PHE A 26 -16.52 8.64 22.88
C PHE A 26 -16.25 8.50 21.36
N PHE A 27 -17.24 8.07 20.60
CA PHE A 27 -17.15 7.98 19.13
C PHE A 27 -16.96 9.34 18.46
N ASP A 28 -17.56 10.41 18.98
CA ASP A 28 -17.36 11.75 18.46
C ASP A 28 -15.91 12.23 18.59
N LYS A 29 -15.19 11.79 19.62
CA LYS A 29 -13.75 12.08 19.78
C LYS A 29 -12.88 11.26 18.82
N LEU A 30 -13.32 10.06 18.43
CA LEU A 30 -12.61 9.18 17.52
C LEU A 30 -13.01 9.38 16.05
N ASN A 31 -14.03 10.18 15.77
CA ASN A 31 -14.57 10.32 14.40
C ASN A 31 -13.53 10.78 13.38
N ASP A 32 -12.63 11.65 13.76
CA ASP A 32 -11.58 12.15 12.87
C ASP A 32 -10.58 11.03 12.54
N ASP A 33 -10.12 10.28 13.56
CA ASP A 33 -9.21 9.14 13.38
C ASP A 33 -9.88 8.01 12.58
N ILE A 34 -11.19 7.76 12.81
CA ILE A 34 -11.97 6.78 12.03
C ILE A 34 -12.07 7.23 10.56
N SER A 35 -12.41 8.49 10.32
CA SER A 35 -12.58 9.02 8.98
C SER A 35 -11.28 8.98 8.19
N GLU A 36 -10.16 9.36 8.80
CA GLU A 36 -8.83 9.32 8.19
C GLU A 36 -8.41 7.88 7.86
N SER A 37 -8.62 6.95 8.77
CA SER A 37 -8.26 5.55 8.57
C SER A 37 -9.10 4.88 7.48
N VAL A 38 -10.41 5.18 7.43
CA VAL A 38 -11.31 4.68 6.39
C VAL A 38 -10.94 5.27 5.02
N GLU A 39 -10.64 6.57 4.96
CA GLU A 39 -10.20 7.22 3.72
C GLU A 39 -8.91 6.59 3.18
N GLY A 40 -7.91 6.38 4.04
CA GLY A 40 -6.65 5.74 3.67
C GLY A 40 -6.83 4.33 3.13
N ALA A 41 -7.57 3.49 3.85
CA ALA A 41 -7.84 2.11 3.43
C ALA A 41 -8.69 2.06 2.14
N PHE A 42 -9.70 2.92 2.02
CA PHE A 42 -10.53 3.01 0.82
C PHE A 42 -9.71 3.47 -0.40
N LYS A 43 -8.82 4.44 -0.23
CA LYS A 43 -7.88 4.86 -1.28
C LYS A 43 -7.01 3.68 -1.78
N ASN A 44 -6.49 2.86 -0.86
CA ASN A 44 -5.73 1.67 -1.19
C ASN A 44 -6.61 0.63 -1.91
N ALA A 45 -7.83 0.37 -1.43
CA ALA A 45 -8.77 -0.54 -2.06
C ALA A 45 -9.13 -0.10 -3.49
N VAL A 46 -9.41 1.18 -3.71
CA VAL A 46 -9.70 1.72 -5.04
C VAL A 46 -8.46 1.63 -5.95
N SER A 47 -7.27 1.89 -5.43
CA SER A 47 -6.05 1.90 -6.22
C SER A 47 -5.58 0.49 -6.59
N PHE A 48 -5.47 -0.38 -5.60
CA PHE A 48 -4.81 -1.68 -5.69
C PHE A 48 -5.76 -2.88 -5.58
N GLY A 49 -6.99 -2.66 -5.16
CA GLY A 49 -8.00 -3.70 -4.94
C GLY A 49 -8.10 -4.19 -3.51
N LEU A 50 -7.22 -3.75 -2.61
CA LEU A 50 -7.18 -4.15 -1.22
C LEU A 50 -6.65 -3.00 -0.36
N GLY A 51 -7.22 -2.80 0.80
CA GLY A 51 -6.75 -1.91 1.84
C GLY A 51 -6.96 -2.56 3.20
N PHE A 52 -6.33 -2.02 4.25
CA PHE A 52 -6.48 -2.54 5.60
C PHE A 52 -6.68 -1.40 6.60
N ILE A 53 -7.56 -1.65 7.57
CA ILE A 53 -7.72 -0.82 8.76
C ILE A 53 -7.33 -1.67 9.96
N ALA A 54 -6.37 -1.21 10.73
CA ALA A 54 -6.03 -1.83 12.00
C ALA A 54 -6.57 -1.01 13.15
N VAL A 55 -7.11 -1.68 14.19
CA VAL A 55 -7.61 -1.04 15.40
C VAL A 55 -6.81 -1.58 16.58
N LEU A 56 -5.83 -0.81 17.05
CA LEU A 56 -4.97 -1.25 18.12
C LEU A 56 -5.17 -0.41 19.39
N PRO A 57 -4.98 -1.03 20.58
CA PRO A 57 -4.99 -0.30 21.81
C PRO A 57 -3.80 0.67 21.86
N THR A 58 -4.09 1.94 22.11
CA THR A 58 -3.10 3.00 22.24
C THR A 58 -3.30 3.70 23.57
N GLU A 59 -2.23 3.93 24.31
CA GLU A 59 -2.29 4.67 25.57
C GLU A 59 -2.34 6.18 25.28
N VAL A 60 -3.42 6.83 25.72
CA VAL A 60 -3.59 8.27 25.64
C VAL A 60 -3.86 8.80 27.04
N ASN A 61 -2.93 9.58 27.58
CA ASN A 61 -3.04 10.16 28.94
C ASN A 61 -3.30 9.12 30.05
N GLY A 62 -2.65 7.95 29.97
CA GLY A 62 -2.81 6.89 30.97
C GLY A 62 -4.08 6.03 30.78
N VAL A 63 -4.85 6.27 29.74
CA VAL A 63 -6.05 5.48 29.39
C VAL A 63 -5.81 4.74 28.10
N ILE A 64 -6.10 3.44 28.08
CA ILE A 64 -6.02 2.63 26.86
C ILE A 64 -7.28 2.88 26.03
N VAL A 65 -7.10 3.40 24.81
CA VAL A 65 -8.16 3.71 23.87
C VAL A 65 -7.92 2.94 22.57
N PRO A 66 -8.93 2.30 21.96
CA PRO A 66 -8.78 1.71 20.64
C PRO A 66 -8.59 2.83 19.60
N LYS A 67 -7.47 2.81 18.91
CA LYS A 67 -7.18 3.77 17.84
C LYS A 67 -7.17 3.07 16.48
N PRO A 68 -8.05 3.47 15.56
CA PRO A 68 -8.02 2.99 14.19
C PRO A 68 -6.94 3.73 13.39
N TYR A 69 -6.29 3.03 12.46
CA TYR A 69 -5.39 3.60 11.47
C TYR A 69 -5.39 2.77 10.19
N SER A 70 -5.17 3.42 9.04
CA SER A 70 -4.97 2.74 7.78
C SER A 70 -3.54 2.23 7.66
N ILE A 71 -3.37 1.08 7.03
CA ILE A 71 -2.04 0.55 6.70
C ILE A 71 -1.69 1.04 5.30
N ASP A 72 -0.68 1.94 5.19
CA ASP A 72 -0.31 2.56 3.93
C ASP A 72 0.28 1.57 2.92
N LYS A 73 1.08 0.62 3.41
CA LYS A 73 1.77 -0.38 2.60
C LYS A 73 1.08 -1.72 2.71
N ILE A 74 0.15 -1.96 1.79
CA ILE A 74 -0.62 -3.21 1.75
C ILE A 74 0.26 -4.44 1.50
N GLU A 75 1.38 -4.29 0.80
CA GLU A 75 2.37 -5.33 0.55
C GLU A 75 3.06 -5.86 1.81
N ASN A 76 2.96 -5.13 2.89
CA ASN A 76 3.54 -5.50 4.19
C ASN A 76 2.55 -6.26 5.09
N VAL A 77 1.33 -6.50 4.63
CA VAL A 77 0.31 -7.24 5.38
C VAL A 77 0.14 -8.62 4.77
N PHE A 78 0.42 -9.64 5.54
CA PHE A 78 0.19 -11.04 5.18
C PHE A 78 -1.05 -11.49 5.94
N TYR A 79 -2.14 -11.58 5.20
CA TYR A 79 -3.45 -11.95 5.73
C TYR A 79 -3.69 -13.45 5.53
N ASP A 80 -4.50 -14.04 6.41
CA ASP A 80 -4.86 -15.46 6.34
C ASP A 80 -5.43 -15.81 4.94
N PRO A 81 -4.77 -16.69 4.18
CA PRO A 81 -5.23 -17.06 2.84
C PRO A 81 -6.53 -17.89 2.85
N ASP A 82 -6.86 -18.50 3.98
CA ASP A 82 -8.06 -19.33 4.13
C ASP A 82 -9.29 -18.50 4.57
N SER A 83 -9.10 -17.21 4.86
CA SER A 83 -10.20 -16.31 5.20
C SER A 83 -11.08 -16.03 3.98
N THR A 84 -12.37 -16.31 4.12
CA THR A 84 -13.40 -16.14 3.08
C THR A 84 -14.38 -15.03 3.40
N ASP A 85 -14.45 -14.61 4.66
CA ASP A 85 -15.34 -13.55 5.11
C ASP A 85 -14.84 -12.18 4.60
N MET A 86 -15.76 -11.41 4.04
CA MET A 86 -15.49 -10.05 3.57
C MET A 86 -15.06 -9.09 4.69
N ASN A 87 -15.43 -9.37 5.93
CA ASN A 87 -15.04 -8.58 7.10
C ASN A 87 -13.80 -9.14 7.80
N GLY A 88 -13.28 -10.28 7.33
CA GLY A 88 -12.14 -10.95 7.94
C GLY A 88 -12.41 -11.55 9.32
N ALA A 89 -13.69 -11.80 9.66
CA ALA A 89 -14.05 -12.35 10.96
C ALA A 89 -13.62 -13.81 11.17
N ASP A 90 -13.37 -14.52 10.10
CA ASP A 90 -12.90 -15.91 10.07
C ASP A 90 -11.38 -16.06 10.06
N ALA A 91 -10.62 -14.96 9.88
CA ALA A 91 -9.17 -14.98 9.86
C ALA A 91 -8.57 -15.53 11.17
N ASN A 92 -7.60 -16.45 11.05
CA ASN A 92 -6.93 -17.06 12.19
C ASN A 92 -5.59 -16.41 12.49
N GLU A 93 -4.92 -15.87 11.46
CA GLU A 93 -3.62 -15.24 11.61
C GLU A 93 -3.44 -14.05 10.67
N VAL A 94 -2.73 -13.04 11.14
CA VAL A 94 -2.33 -11.88 10.33
C VAL A 94 -0.94 -11.45 10.78
N LEU A 95 -0.06 -11.19 9.80
CA LEU A 95 1.28 -10.66 10.04
C LEU A 95 1.41 -9.29 9.38
N ILE A 96 1.83 -8.30 10.15
CA ILE A 96 2.16 -6.96 9.67
C ILE A 96 3.66 -6.75 9.80
N VAL A 97 4.29 -6.27 8.73
CA VAL A 97 5.74 -6.00 8.70
C VAL A 97 5.96 -4.49 8.58
N ASP A 98 6.53 -3.89 9.62
CA ASP A 98 6.89 -2.49 9.63
C ASP A 98 8.39 -2.30 9.48
N TYR A 99 8.81 -1.46 8.53
CA TYR A 99 10.22 -1.13 8.32
C TYR A 99 10.57 0.18 9.02
N LYS A 100 11.43 0.09 10.04
CA LYS A 100 11.91 1.24 10.81
C LYS A 100 13.42 1.39 10.71
N SER A 101 13.92 2.60 10.96
CA SER A 101 15.37 2.84 10.99
C SER A 101 16.03 2.12 12.14
N LYS A 102 17.30 1.77 11.99
CA LYS A 102 18.09 1.14 13.05
C LYS A 102 18.14 2.01 14.33
N GLU A 103 18.16 3.33 14.16
CA GLU A 103 18.13 4.28 15.29
C GLU A 103 16.83 4.20 16.08
N PHE A 104 15.68 4.08 15.39
CA PHE A 104 14.38 3.89 16.01
C PHE A 104 14.35 2.60 16.85
N ILE A 105 14.83 1.50 16.28
CA ILE A 105 14.88 0.19 16.94
C ILE A 105 15.80 0.24 18.16
N LYS A 106 16.97 0.90 18.05
CA LYS A 106 17.91 1.10 19.15
C LYS A 106 17.27 1.92 20.29
N HIS A 107 16.54 2.97 19.94
CA HIS A 107 15.90 3.83 20.95
C HIS A 107 14.73 3.13 21.65
N THR A 108 13.95 2.35 20.91
CA THR A 108 12.72 1.73 21.43
C THR A 108 12.96 0.40 22.14
N TYR A 109 13.84 -0.45 21.58
CA TYR A 109 14.04 -1.83 22.04
C TYR A 109 15.45 -2.12 22.55
N GLY A 110 16.36 -1.14 22.49
CA GLY A 110 17.71 -1.26 23.02
C GLY A 110 18.77 -1.65 21.97
N GLU A 111 20.04 -1.50 22.39
CA GLU A 111 21.20 -1.68 21.50
C GLU A 111 21.44 -3.14 21.14
N GLU A 112 21.15 -4.07 22.03
CA GLU A 112 21.33 -5.51 21.80
C GLU A 112 20.44 -6.01 20.65
N ILE A 113 19.18 -5.57 20.61
CA ILE A 113 18.23 -5.92 19.57
C ILE A 113 18.60 -5.23 18.26
N ALA A 114 19.03 -3.97 18.33
CA ALA A 114 19.49 -3.23 17.15
C ALA A 114 20.77 -3.84 16.51
N ASN A 115 21.60 -4.55 17.27
CA ASN A 115 22.80 -5.21 16.76
C ASN A 115 22.51 -6.62 16.19
N LYS A 116 21.45 -7.29 16.63
CA LYS A 116 20.93 -8.54 16.04
C LYS A 116 20.18 -8.30 14.74
N PHE A 117 19.98 -7.04 14.41
CA PHE A 117 19.39 -6.57 13.20
C PHE A 117 20.23 -7.04 12.00
N THR A 118 19.78 -8.07 11.37
CA THR A 118 20.30 -8.51 10.07
C THR A 118 19.80 -7.52 9.03
N ASN A 119 20.73 -6.96 8.26
CA ASN A 119 20.34 -6.09 7.15
C ASN A 119 19.26 -6.80 6.35
N GLY A 120 18.12 -6.15 6.16
CA GLY A 120 16.92 -6.74 5.56
C GLY A 120 17.06 -7.32 4.15
N THR A 121 18.28 -7.46 3.65
CA THR A 121 18.66 -8.23 2.47
C THR A 121 18.50 -9.75 2.66
N ASP A 122 18.47 -10.25 3.89
CA ASP A 122 18.37 -11.70 4.15
C ASP A 122 16.93 -12.20 4.29
N LEU A 123 15.98 -11.30 4.54
CA LEU A 123 14.55 -11.59 4.49
C LEU A 123 13.97 -11.17 3.14
N ALA A 124 14.25 -11.96 2.12
CA ALA A 124 13.61 -11.85 0.80
C ALA A 124 12.14 -12.27 0.86
N LEU A 125 11.34 -11.60 1.71
CA LEU A 125 9.89 -11.77 1.76
C LEU A 125 9.18 -11.18 0.52
N SER A 126 9.88 -10.33 -0.22
CA SER A 126 9.37 -9.78 -1.48
C SER A 126 10.53 -9.32 -2.36
N THR A 127 10.59 -9.84 -3.57
CA THR A 127 11.51 -9.41 -4.65
C THR A 127 11.28 -7.95 -5.05
N THR A 128 10.25 -7.31 -4.54
CA THR A 128 9.80 -5.97 -4.94
C THR A 128 10.23 -4.87 -3.96
N CYS A 129 10.52 -5.20 -2.70
CA CYS A 129 11.00 -4.23 -1.73
C CYS A 129 12.53 -4.12 -1.80
N LYS A 130 13.03 -3.08 -2.48
CA LYS A 130 14.41 -2.62 -2.27
C LYS A 130 14.48 -2.08 -0.85
N LEU A 131 14.90 -2.92 0.10
CA LEU A 131 15.19 -2.47 1.45
C LEU A 131 16.32 -1.46 1.40
N GLU A 132 16.07 -0.28 1.92
CA GLU A 132 17.12 0.69 2.22
C GLU A 132 18.05 0.06 3.27
N LYS A 133 19.34 0.14 3.04
CA LYS A 133 20.39 -0.55 3.82
C LYS A 133 20.37 -0.34 5.34
N ASP A 134 19.60 0.66 5.80
CA ASP A 134 19.56 1.08 7.21
C ASP A 134 18.20 0.87 7.89
N LYS A 135 17.28 0.12 7.25
CA LYS A 135 15.95 -0.17 7.81
C LYS A 135 15.81 -1.62 8.22
N GLY A 136 15.19 -1.87 9.36
CA GLY A 136 14.84 -3.16 9.87
C GLY A 136 13.37 -3.45 9.91
N ALA A 137 13.06 -4.72 9.84
CA ALA A 137 11.72 -5.21 9.91
C ALA A 137 11.31 -5.47 11.36
N ILE A 138 10.20 -4.87 11.77
CA ILE A 138 9.47 -5.20 12.99
C ILE A 138 8.25 -6.00 12.55
N PHE A 139 8.10 -7.17 13.10
CA PHE A 139 7.01 -8.08 12.82
C PHE A 139 5.96 -7.98 13.94
N THR A 140 4.72 -7.71 13.57
CA THR A 140 3.58 -7.79 14.48
C THR A 140 2.67 -8.91 14.02
N TYR A 141 2.64 -10.00 14.77
CA TYR A 141 1.87 -11.20 14.44
C TYR A 141 0.66 -11.33 15.35
N PHE A 142 -0.50 -11.46 14.75
CA PHE A 142 -1.78 -11.68 15.42
C PHE A 142 -2.19 -13.13 15.20
N LYS A 143 -2.52 -13.80 16.29
CA LYS A 143 -3.04 -15.17 16.26
C LYS A 143 -4.33 -15.25 17.05
N ARG A 144 -5.38 -15.77 16.42
CA ARG A 144 -6.65 -16.01 17.09
C ARG A 144 -6.62 -17.37 17.79
N GLU A 145 -6.96 -17.38 19.06
CA GLU A 145 -7.02 -18.56 19.92
C GLU A 145 -8.37 -18.61 20.64
N GLY A 146 -9.41 -19.07 19.95
CA GLY A 146 -10.77 -19.10 20.47
C GLY A 146 -11.38 -17.68 20.61
N ASP A 147 -11.66 -17.26 21.84
CA ASP A 147 -12.23 -15.93 22.14
C ASP A 147 -11.16 -14.87 22.41
N PHE A 148 -9.88 -15.19 22.20
CA PHE A 148 -8.75 -14.29 22.42
C PHE A 148 -7.94 -14.13 21.15
N VAL A 149 -7.33 -12.97 20.99
CA VAL A 149 -6.30 -12.70 20.00
C VAL A 149 -4.99 -12.41 20.72
N THR A 150 -3.97 -13.21 20.46
CA THR A 150 -2.64 -13.00 21.02
C THR A 150 -1.79 -12.24 20.01
N VAL A 151 -1.16 -11.17 20.46
CA VAL A 151 -0.30 -10.31 19.65
C VAL A 151 1.15 -10.53 20.05
N TYR A 152 1.97 -10.85 19.08
CA TYR A 152 3.41 -11.06 19.26
C TYR A 152 4.16 -9.98 18.48
N LYS A 153 5.21 -9.42 19.06
CA LYS A 153 6.13 -8.51 18.36
C LYS A 153 7.55 -9.02 18.39
N PHE A 154 8.20 -9.08 17.23
CA PHE A 154 9.59 -9.51 17.13
C PHE A 154 10.37 -8.66 16.13
N VAL A 155 11.66 -8.59 16.37
CA VAL A 155 12.66 -8.02 15.47
C VAL A 155 13.67 -9.12 15.20
N ALA A 156 13.88 -9.45 13.93
CA ALA A 156 14.60 -10.64 13.51
C ALA A 156 14.02 -11.88 14.23
N ASP A 157 14.84 -12.67 14.91
CA ASP A 157 14.43 -13.89 15.63
C ASP A 157 14.19 -13.64 17.14
N THR A 158 14.13 -12.36 17.57
CA THR A 158 14.02 -12.02 18.99
C THR A 158 12.67 -11.37 19.29
N MET A 159 11.92 -11.95 20.23
CA MET A 159 10.71 -11.32 20.74
C MET A 159 11.10 -10.06 21.52
N VAL A 160 10.48 -8.92 21.17
CA VAL A 160 10.82 -7.60 21.75
C VAL A 160 9.85 -7.14 22.81
N GLU A 161 8.64 -7.69 22.80
CA GLU A 161 7.61 -7.41 23.81
C GLU A 161 7.00 -8.73 24.28
N GLU A 162 6.51 -8.76 25.54
CA GLU A 162 5.73 -9.90 26.01
C GLU A 162 4.43 -10.02 25.21
N PRO A 163 3.95 -11.26 24.93
CA PRO A 163 2.72 -11.47 24.20
C PRO A 163 1.53 -10.81 24.90
N ILE A 164 0.76 -10.02 24.17
CA ILE A 164 -0.42 -9.35 24.70
C ILE A 164 -1.66 -10.12 24.28
N GLN A 165 -2.47 -10.57 25.23
CA GLN A 165 -3.76 -11.18 24.96
C GLN A 165 -4.87 -10.13 24.96
N LEU A 166 -5.55 -10.00 23.85
CA LEU A 166 -6.72 -9.15 23.67
C LEU A 166 -7.99 -10.00 23.75
N GLN A 167 -8.96 -9.57 24.54
CA GLN A 167 -10.28 -10.21 24.62
C GLN A 167 -11.14 -9.84 23.39
N LEU A 168 -10.73 -10.32 22.23
CA LEU A 168 -11.38 -10.07 20.95
C LEU A 168 -11.67 -11.41 20.26
N LYS A 169 -12.86 -11.51 19.68
CA LYS A 169 -13.28 -12.69 18.91
C LYS A 169 -12.71 -12.74 17.50
N GLN A 170 -12.25 -11.60 17.00
CA GLN A 170 -11.67 -11.46 15.66
C GLN A 170 -10.39 -10.63 15.70
N ILE A 171 -9.53 -10.86 14.74
CA ILE A 171 -8.29 -10.09 14.60
C ILE A 171 -8.63 -8.63 14.28
N PRO A 172 -8.05 -7.64 15.00
CA PRO A 172 -8.39 -6.23 14.84
C PRO A 172 -7.71 -5.60 13.61
N VAL A 173 -7.58 -6.35 12.53
CA VAL A 173 -7.08 -5.93 11.22
C VAL A 173 -8.16 -6.27 10.21
N LEU A 174 -8.84 -5.25 9.71
CA LEU A 174 -10.01 -5.38 8.86
C LEU A 174 -9.63 -5.14 7.41
N PRO A 175 -9.88 -6.10 6.50
CA PRO A 175 -9.67 -5.90 5.09
C PRO A 175 -10.75 -5.00 4.48
N VAL A 176 -10.37 -4.13 3.55
CA VAL A 176 -11.26 -3.32 2.73
C VAL A 176 -11.01 -3.70 1.29
N TYR A 177 -12.00 -4.31 0.66
CA TYR A 177 -11.85 -4.86 -0.69
C TYR A 177 -12.31 -3.87 -1.76
N GLY A 178 -11.63 -3.89 -2.91
CA GLY A 178 -12.02 -3.20 -4.12
C GLY A 178 -13.07 -3.97 -4.92
N GLU A 179 -13.01 -3.90 -6.24
CA GLU A 179 -13.93 -4.59 -7.13
C GLU A 179 -13.66 -6.11 -7.14
N PRO A 180 -14.62 -6.96 -6.75
CA PRO A 180 -14.45 -8.40 -6.82
C PRO A 180 -14.57 -8.89 -8.26
N ILE A 181 -13.66 -9.74 -8.69
CA ILE A 181 -13.71 -10.47 -9.95
C ILE A 181 -13.47 -11.96 -9.69
N GLU A 182 -14.09 -12.81 -10.48
CA GLU A 182 -13.84 -14.24 -10.43
C GLU A 182 -12.86 -14.66 -11.54
N VAL A 183 -11.78 -15.31 -11.13
CA VAL A 183 -10.77 -15.85 -12.03
C VAL A 183 -10.48 -17.29 -11.62
N ASN A 184 -10.79 -18.24 -12.49
CA ASN A 184 -10.55 -19.68 -12.22
C ASN A 184 -11.19 -20.14 -10.89
N ASP A 185 -12.45 -19.82 -10.66
CA ASP A 185 -13.22 -20.13 -9.44
C ASP A 185 -12.62 -19.51 -8.14
N LYS A 186 -11.71 -18.56 -8.28
CA LYS A 186 -11.17 -17.80 -7.18
C LYS A 186 -11.61 -16.35 -7.25
N ARG A 187 -12.04 -15.81 -6.12
CA ARG A 187 -12.33 -14.39 -5.97
C ARG A 187 -11.03 -13.61 -5.86
N VAL A 188 -10.83 -12.67 -6.77
CA VAL A 188 -9.68 -11.76 -6.80
C VAL A 188 -10.21 -10.33 -6.74
N PHE A 189 -9.55 -9.48 -5.99
CA PHE A 189 -9.94 -8.07 -5.88
C PHE A 189 -9.08 -7.21 -6.79
N ARG A 190 -9.72 -6.29 -7.49
CA ARG A 190 -9.08 -5.44 -8.49
C ARG A 190 -9.24 -3.96 -8.13
N GLY A 191 -8.18 -3.20 -8.32
CA GLY A 191 -8.19 -1.75 -8.25
C GLY A 191 -8.17 -1.10 -9.63
N VAL A 192 -8.47 0.19 -9.67
CA VAL A 192 -8.49 1.00 -10.91
C VAL A 192 -7.14 1.01 -11.62
N VAL A 193 -6.03 0.99 -10.88
CA VAL A 193 -4.68 0.96 -11.47
C VAL A 193 -4.47 -0.27 -12.34
N SER A 194 -4.96 -1.42 -11.91
CA SER A 194 -4.83 -2.67 -12.67
C SER A 194 -5.58 -2.61 -14.01
N GLN A 195 -6.71 -1.92 -14.07
CA GLN A 195 -7.47 -1.72 -15.31
C GLN A 195 -6.77 -0.75 -16.27
N CYS A 196 -6.11 0.29 -15.72
CA CYS A 196 -5.43 1.29 -16.52
C CYS A 196 -4.07 0.81 -17.06
N LYS A 197 -3.46 -0.22 -16.48
CA LYS A 197 -2.12 -0.69 -16.84
C LYS A 197 -2.03 -1.08 -18.33
N VAL A 198 -2.97 -1.85 -18.82
CA VAL A 198 -2.98 -2.30 -20.23
C VAL A 198 -3.08 -1.11 -21.19
N ILE A 199 -3.88 -0.10 -20.85
CA ILE A 199 -4.04 1.11 -21.66
C ILE A 199 -2.75 1.92 -21.64
N GLN A 200 -2.08 2.02 -20.49
CA GLN A 200 -0.81 2.70 -20.34
C GLN A 200 0.28 2.02 -21.19
N ASP A 201 0.42 0.70 -21.08
CA ASP A 201 1.39 -0.07 -21.85
C ASP A 201 1.18 0.12 -23.38
N LEU A 202 -0.08 0.13 -23.85
CA LEU A 202 -0.41 0.40 -25.24
C LEU A 202 -0.05 1.83 -25.66
N THR A 203 -0.30 2.80 -24.80
CA THR A 203 0.03 4.21 -25.04
C THR A 203 1.54 4.40 -25.15
N ASP A 204 2.31 3.82 -24.23
CA ASP A 204 3.76 3.90 -24.21
C ASP A 204 4.38 3.22 -25.44
N MET A 205 3.85 2.06 -25.84
CA MET A 205 4.25 1.37 -27.08
C MET A 205 3.98 2.23 -28.31
N THR A 206 2.78 2.84 -28.41
CA THR A 206 2.40 3.68 -29.53
C THR A 206 3.27 4.94 -29.60
N ALA A 207 3.50 5.60 -28.46
CA ALA A 207 4.38 6.76 -28.39
C ALA A 207 5.81 6.42 -28.81
N SER A 208 6.34 5.29 -28.36
CA SER A 208 7.68 4.82 -28.72
C SER A 208 7.79 4.57 -30.22
N GLN A 209 6.80 3.89 -30.82
CA GLN A 209 6.77 3.66 -32.27
C GLN A 209 6.66 4.96 -33.07
N LEU A 210 5.89 5.93 -32.59
CA LEU A 210 5.78 7.24 -33.21
C LEU A 210 7.12 7.97 -33.21
N MET A 211 7.79 8.00 -32.05
CA MET A 211 9.12 8.61 -31.93
C MET A 211 10.15 7.93 -32.83
N GLU A 212 10.15 6.61 -32.90
CA GLU A 212 11.03 5.88 -33.81
C GLU A 212 10.76 6.22 -35.27
N ARG A 213 9.50 6.31 -35.67
CA ARG A 213 9.13 6.71 -37.04
C ARG A 213 9.56 8.14 -37.35
N LEU A 214 9.39 9.07 -36.39
CA LEU A 214 9.84 10.45 -36.57
C LEU A 214 11.38 10.54 -36.67
N ALA A 215 12.10 9.76 -35.88
CA ALA A 215 13.57 9.72 -35.91
C ALA A 215 14.10 9.13 -37.23
N LYS A 216 13.39 8.12 -37.77
CA LYS A 216 13.72 7.49 -39.05
C LYS A 216 13.10 8.19 -40.28
N SER A 217 12.23 9.17 -40.05
CA SER A 217 11.63 9.94 -41.15
C SER A 217 12.74 10.70 -41.87
N PRO A 218 12.86 10.53 -43.20
CA PRO A 218 13.85 11.27 -43.93
C PRO A 218 13.57 12.76 -43.76
N LYS A 219 14.57 13.50 -43.33
CA LYS A 219 14.55 14.96 -43.44
C LYS A 219 14.22 15.31 -44.86
N ASN A 220 13.35 16.29 -45.10
CA ASN A 220 12.84 16.65 -46.40
C ASN A 220 13.96 16.57 -47.47
N ILE A 221 13.90 15.54 -48.31
CA ILE A 221 14.86 15.39 -49.39
C ILE A 221 14.40 16.31 -50.52
N TRP A 222 15.10 17.40 -50.69
CA TRP A 222 14.86 18.32 -51.79
C TRP A 222 15.54 17.74 -53.04
N LEU A 223 14.76 17.15 -53.95
CA LEU A 223 15.26 16.78 -55.27
C LEU A 223 15.30 18.02 -56.12
N THR A 224 16.51 18.56 -56.27
CA THR A 224 16.75 19.72 -57.11
C THR A 224 17.76 19.39 -58.20
N THR A 225 17.64 20.05 -59.35
CA THR A 225 18.68 19.93 -60.39
C THR A 225 19.77 20.98 -60.09
N ARG A 226 21.01 20.63 -60.36
CA ARG A 226 22.17 21.52 -60.17
C ARG A 226 22.00 22.88 -60.85
N ARG A 227 21.15 22.92 -61.90
CA ARG A 227 20.81 24.11 -62.67
C ARG A 227 19.82 25.03 -61.97
N SER A 228 18.95 24.48 -61.13
CA SER A 228 17.97 25.27 -60.35
C SER A 228 18.52 25.82 -59.05
N VAL A 229 19.55 25.21 -58.48
CA VAL A 229 20.20 25.65 -57.23
C VAL A 229 21.31 26.68 -57.48
N GLY A 230 21.87 26.72 -58.70
CA GLY A 230 22.85 27.69 -59.14
C GLY A 230 24.08 27.76 -58.21
N LYS A 231 24.51 28.96 -57.83
CA LYS A 231 25.68 29.23 -56.97
C LYS A 231 25.49 28.80 -55.49
N ASN A 232 24.30 28.41 -55.10
CA ASN A 232 23.97 28.04 -53.72
C ASN A 232 23.98 26.52 -53.48
N ALA A 233 24.48 25.72 -54.41
CA ALA A 233 24.53 24.25 -54.31
C ALA A 233 25.28 23.80 -53.05
N ASP A 234 26.38 24.47 -52.67
CA ASP A 234 27.20 24.13 -51.52
C ASP A 234 26.50 24.32 -50.16
N TYR A 235 25.47 25.18 -50.12
CA TYR A 235 24.64 25.36 -48.92
C TYR A 235 23.71 24.17 -48.66
N TYR A 236 23.24 23.52 -49.71
CA TYR A 236 22.32 22.40 -49.63
C TYR A 236 23.03 21.05 -49.48
N GLU A 237 24.33 20.98 -49.82
CA GLU A 237 25.18 19.79 -49.62
C GLU A 237 25.70 19.70 -48.16
N LYS A 238 25.72 20.80 -47.41
CA LYS A 238 26.26 20.89 -46.02
C LYS A 238 25.22 20.86 -44.93
N SER A 239 23.93 20.71 -45.20
CA SER A 239 22.89 20.59 -44.19
C SER A 239 22.66 19.10 -43.86
N ASP A 240 23.59 18.50 -43.10
CA ASP A 240 23.37 17.29 -42.32
C ASP A 240 22.59 17.61 -41.07
#